data_2d56b5517d38f4ea5b328c78e71b2af5
#
_entry.id   2d56b5517d38f4ea5b328c78e71b2af5
#
_cell.length_a   1.000
_cell.length_b   1.000
_cell.length_c   1.000
_cell.angle_alpha   90.00
_cell.angle_beta   90.00
_cell.angle_gamma   90.00
#
_symmetry.space_group_name_H-M   'P 1'
#
loop_
_entity.id
_entity.type
_entity.pdbx_description
1 polymer ?
#
loop_
_entity_poly.entity_id
_entity_poly.type
_entity_poly.pdbx_seq_one_letter_code
_entity_poly.pdbx_strand_id
1 'polypeptide(L)'
;MVYNWYMVKITKSREETIKFAEEYGKTLRGGDVLLLDGEMGAGKTVFTKGIALALGINAEITSPTYAYLNDYDGKLYHYDCYRLSSGGDAEALGLTEYFYGNGVCVVEWSENIADVLPDNCKRVKIEKIDLNTRKITY
;
A
#
# COMPACT_ATOMS: atom_id res chain seq x y z
N MET A 1 21.71 -13.80 -0.95
CA MET A 1 20.96 -14.45 0.14
C MET A 1 19.70 -13.65 0.43
N VAL A 2 18.57 -14.30 0.47
CA VAL A 2 17.30 -13.65 0.77
C VAL A 2 16.96 -13.90 2.24
N TYR A 3 16.78 -12.84 2.99
CA TYR A 3 16.31 -12.92 4.37
C TYR A 3 14.83 -12.67 4.40
N ASN A 4 14.07 -13.65 4.86
CA ASN A 4 12.64 -13.49 5.11
C ASN A 4 12.46 -13.08 6.56
N TRP A 5 12.61 -11.80 6.81
CA TRP A 5 12.34 -11.24 8.12
C TRP A 5 10.88 -10.84 8.19
N TYR A 6 10.14 -11.54 9.04
CA TYR A 6 8.75 -11.18 9.29
C TYR A 6 8.64 -10.64 10.69
N MET A 7 8.19 -9.43 10.78
CA MET A 7 7.77 -8.85 12.05
C MET A 7 6.25 -8.86 12.07
N VAL A 8 5.67 -9.02 13.25
CA VAL A 8 4.23 -9.08 13.43
C VAL A 8 3.81 -8.03 14.45
N LYS A 9 2.80 -7.25 14.08
CA LYS A 9 2.14 -6.30 14.96
C LYS A 9 0.67 -6.65 15.05
N ILE A 10 0.16 -6.75 16.28
CA ILE A 10 -1.27 -6.91 16.53
C ILE A 10 -1.82 -5.54 16.93
N THR A 11 -2.85 -5.10 16.23
CA THR A 11 -3.57 -3.87 16.58
C THR A 11 -5.00 -4.23 16.97
N LYS A 12 -5.56 -3.51 17.95
CA LYS A 12 -6.87 -3.84 18.53
C LYS A 12 -7.92 -2.77 18.29
N SER A 13 -7.60 -1.79 17.46
CA SER A 13 -8.55 -0.75 17.06
C SER A 13 -8.09 -0.13 15.74
N ARG A 14 -9.02 0.57 15.10
CA ARG A 14 -8.72 1.33 13.89
C ARG A 14 -7.62 2.38 14.17
N GLU A 15 -7.70 3.04 15.31
CA GLU A 15 -6.75 4.07 15.73
C GLU A 15 -5.35 3.50 15.94
N GLU A 16 -5.25 2.33 16.54
CA GLU A 16 -3.96 1.63 16.69
C GLU A 16 -3.36 1.25 15.33
N THR A 17 -4.18 0.80 14.40
CA THR A 17 -3.71 0.47 13.05
C THR A 17 -3.20 1.72 12.34
N ILE A 18 -3.92 2.83 12.42
CA ILE A 18 -3.47 4.10 11.81
C ILE A 18 -2.15 4.55 12.43
N LYS A 19 -2.03 4.50 13.75
CA LYS A 19 -0.82 4.90 14.45
C LYS A 19 0.37 4.05 14.05
N PHE A 20 0.19 2.73 13.99
CA PHE A 20 1.26 1.84 13.54
C PHE A 20 1.64 2.12 12.09
N ALA A 21 0.66 2.33 11.22
CA ALA A 21 0.90 2.65 9.81
C ALA A 21 1.63 3.98 9.65
N GLU A 22 1.34 4.95 10.50
CA GLU A 22 2.07 6.23 10.50
C GLU A 22 3.54 6.01 10.89
N GLU A 23 3.80 5.24 11.93
CA GLU A 23 5.17 4.91 12.33
C GLU A 23 5.91 4.14 11.22
N TYR A 24 5.24 3.18 10.60
CA TYR A 24 5.79 2.45 9.46
C TYR A 24 6.06 3.39 8.28
N GLY A 25 5.11 4.29 8.00
CA GLY A 25 5.23 5.25 6.90
C GLY A 25 6.43 6.18 7.03
N LYS A 26 6.87 6.47 8.25
CA LYS A 26 8.07 7.27 8.49
C LYS A 26 9.35 6.57 8.03
N THR A 27 9.31 5.27 7.83
CA THR A 27 10.46 4.51 7.31
C THR A 27 10.50 4.52 5.78
N LEU A 28 9.42 4.93 5.12
CA LEU A 28 9.34 4.96 3.68
C LEU A 28 10.00 6.22 3.12
N ARG A 29 10.61 6.07 1.96
CA ARG A 29 11.29 7.17 1.25
C ARG A 29 10.69 7.33 -0.13
N GLY A 30 10.83 8.52 -0.70
CA GLY A 30 10.42 8.75 -2.09
C GLY A 30 11.07 7.75 -3.02
N GLY A 31 10.26 7.15 -3.89
CA GLY A 31 10.67 6.06 -4.75
C GLY A 31 10.38 4.67 -4.22
N ASP A 32 10.02 4.53 -2.95
CA ASP A 32 9.64 3.23 -2.39
C ASP A 32 8.30 2.77 -2.96
N VAL A 33 8.20 1.47 -3.21
CA VAL A 33 6.95 0.81 -3.60
C VAL A 33 6.59 -0.20 -2.53
N LEU A 34 5.44 0.01 -1.91
CA LEU A 34 4.89 -0.87 -0.88
C LEU A 34 3.75 -1.69 -1.47
N LEU A 35 3.89 -3.00 -1.45
CA LEU A 35 2.82 -3.93 -1.82
C LEU A 35 1.99 -4.21 -0.56
N LEU A 36 0.73 -3.83 -0.60
CA LEU A 36 -0.16 -3.93 0.55
C LEU A 36 -1.17 -5.05 0.29
N ASP A 37 -0.97 -6.16 0.98
CA ASP A 37 -1.80 -7.36 0.82
C ASP A 37 -2.85 -7.44 1.92
N GLY A 38 -3.97 -8.00 1.58
CA GLY A 38 -5.06 -8.23 2.50
C GLY A 38 -6.37 -8.43 1.77
N GLU A 39 -7.26 -9.21 2.35
CA GLU A 39 -8.58 -9.40 1.78
C GLU A 39 -9.39 -8.12 1.84
N MET A 40 -10.48 -8.08 1.08
CA MET A 40 -11.41 -6.95 1.12
C MET A 40 -11.92 -6.78 2.55
N GLY A 41 -11.90 -5.54 3.06
CA GLY A 41 -12.30 -5.26 4.43
C GLY A 41 -11.23 -5.50 5.50
N ALA A 42 -10.00 -5.89 5.12
CA ALA A 42 -8.93 -6.13 6.08
C ALA A 42 -8.38 -4.85 6.72
N GLY A 43 -8.59 -3.69 6.10
CA GLY A 43 -8.09 -2.41 6.62
C GLY A 43 -6.97 -1.80 5.79
N LYS A 44 -6.85 -2.14 4.51
CA LYS A 44 -5.81 -1.58 3.64
C LYS A 44 -5.93 -0.07 3.48
N THR A 45 -7.14 0.45 3.33
CA THR A 45 -7.37 1.90 3.25
C THR A 45 -7.00 2.60 4.57
N VAL A 46 -7.32 1.97 5.69
CA VAL A 46 -6.95 2.48 7.03
C VAL A 46 -5.43 2.54 7.17
N PHE A 47 -4.73 1.51 6.72
CA PHE A 47 -3.27 1.49 6.74
C PHE A 47 -2.69 2.60 5.85
N THR A 48 -3.25 2.77 4.67
CA THR A 48 -2.83 3.84 3.74
C THR A 48 -3.05 5.23 4.33
N LYS A 49 -4.11 5.42 5.12
CA LYS A 49 -4.31 6.68 5.87
C LYS A 49 -3.14 6.99 6.80
N GLY A 50 -2.66 5.99 7.52
CA GLY A 50 -1.50 6.17 8.40
C GLY A 50 -0.25 6.56 7.62
N ILE A 51 -0.02 5.92 6.48
CA ILE A 51 1.10 6.27 5.60
C ILE A 51 0.97 7.72 5.12
N ALA A 52 -0.22 8.13 4.71
CA ALA A 52 -0.48 9.50 4.27
C ALA A 52 -0.16 10.52 5.37
N LEU A 53 -0.54 10.22 6.61
CA LEU A 53 -0.20 11.08 7.75
C LEU A 53 1.32 11.22 7.90
N ALA A 54 2.05 10.12 7.76
CA ALA A 54 3.52 10.14 7.84
C ALA A 54 4.14 11.02 6.75
N LEU A 55 3.49 11.11 5.59
CA LEU A 55 3.96 11.92 4.46
C LEU A 55 3.45 13.37 4.50
N GLY A 56 2.73 13.74 5.54
CA GLY A 56 2.21 15.10 5.69
C GLY A 56 1.03 15.40 4.78
N ILE A 57 0.29 14.39 4.36
CA ILE A 57 -0.84 14.55 3.46
C ILE A 57 -2.11 14.77 4.28
N ASN A 58 -2.82 15.85 3.99
CA ASN A 58 -4.03 16.28 4.69
C ASN A 58 -5.30 15.97 3.91
N ALA A 59 -5.25 15.11 2.92
CA ALA A 59 -6.39 14.72 2.12
C ALA A 59 -7.11 13.52 2.71
N GLU A 60 -8.39 13.38 2.40
CA GLU A 60 -9.12 12.16 2.72
C GLU A 60 -8.63 11.03 1.82
N ILE A 61 -8.22 9.93 2.42
CA ILE A 61 -7.74 8.77 1.68
C ILE A 61 -8.89 7.83 1.41
N THR A 62 -9.14 7.56 0.13
CA THR A 62 -10.19 6.67 -0.33
C THR A 62 -9.60 5.61 -1.27
N SER A 63 -10.33 4.50 -1.43
CA SER A 63 -9.91 3.46 -2.36
C SER A 63 -10.09 3.94 -3.81
N PRO A 64 -9.10 3.78 -4.69
CA PRO A 64 -9.21 4.20 -6.10
C PRO A 64 -9.97 3.16 -6.93
N THR A 65 -11.28 3.02 -6.71
CA THR A 65 -12.08 1.91 -7.24
C THR A 65 -12.08 1.81 -8.77
N TYR A 66 -12.30 2.91 -9.48
CA TYR A 66 -12.39 2.92 -10.95
C TYR A 66 -11.23 3.63 -11.63
N ALA A 67 -10.51 4.44 -10.91
CA ALA A 67 -9.39 5.22 -11.45
C ALA A 67 -8.06 4.44 -11.45
N TYR A 68 -8.01 3.31 -10.77
CA TYR A 68 -6.82 2.48 -10.53
C TYR A 68 -5.73 3.17 -9.71
N LEU A 69 -5.69 4.47 -9.68
CA LEU A 69 -4.64 5.26 -9.05
C LEU A 69 -5.21 6.55 -8.51
N ASN A 70 -4.93 6.84 -7.23
CA ASN A 70 -5.12 8.16 -6.66
C ASN A 70 -3.75 8.78 -6.41
N ASP A 71 -3.57 10.00 -6.91
CA ASP A 71 -2.35 10.79 -6.74
C ASP A 71 -2.59 11.84 -5.66
N TYR A 72 -1.83 11.78 -4.57
CA TYR A 72 -1.90 12.74 -3.47
C TYR A 72 -0.66 13.62 -3.49
N ASP A 73 -0.74 14.71 -4.23
CA ASP A 73 0.30 15.75 -4.34
C ASP A 73 1.67 15.24 -4.81
N GLY A 74 1.69 14.16 -5.56
CA GLY A 74 2.96 13.55 -6.00
C GLY A 74 3.77 12.95 -4.86
N LYS A 75 3.24 12.92 -3.64
CA LYS A 75 3.90 12.34 -2.46
C LYS A 75 3.50 10.90 -2.24
N LEU A 76 2.26 10.56 -2.56
CA LEU A 76 1.69 9.22 -2.40
C LEU A 76 0.88 8.88 -3.63
N TYR A 77 1.17 7.72 -4.21
CA TYR A 77 0.40 7.14 -5.30
C TYR A 77 -0.24 5.86 -4.77
N HIS A 78 -1.56 5.87 -4.63
CA HIS A 78 -2.31 4.72 -4.11
C HIS A 78 -2.99 3.99 -5.26
N TYR A 79 -2.56 2.75 -5.51
CA TYR A 79 -3.04 1.90 -6.60
C TYR A 79 -4.01 0.86 -6.08
N ASP A 80 -5.05 0.59 -6.87
CA ASP A 80 -5.88 -0.60 -6.72
C ASP A 80 -5.90 -1.34 -8.05
N CYS A 81 -5.22 -2.49 -8.09
CA CYS A 81 -5.05 -3.28 -9.30
C CYS A 81 -6.04 -4.45 -9.40
N TYR A 82 -7.09 -4.46 -8.57
CA TYR A 82 -8.05 -5.56 -8.53
C TYR A 82 -8.63 -5.90 -9.90
N ARG A 83 -8.92 -4.88 -10.72
CA ARG A 83 -9.55 -5.06 -12.03
C ARG A 83 -8.57 -5.23 -13.18
N LEU A 84 -7.28 -5.18 -12.91
CA LEU A 84 -6.26 -5.38 -13.93
C LEU A 84 -5.98 -6.87 -14.08
N SER A 85 -5.74 -7.31 -15.32
CA SER A 85 -5.48 -8.71 -15.63
C SER A 85 -4.00 -9.01 -15.82
N SER A 86 -3.19 -7.98 -16.08
CA SER A 86 -1.77 -8.16 -16.39
C SER A 86 -0.99 -6.87 -16.19
N GLY A 87 0.33 -6.99 -16.15
CA GLY A 87 1.21 -5.82 -16.17
C GLY A 87 1.08 -5.00 -17.45
N GLY A 88 0.79 -5.67 -18.57
CA GLY A 88 0.52 -4.97 -19.83
C GLY A 88 -0.66 -4.03 -19.76
N ASP A 89 -1.71 -4.40 -19.03
CA ASP A 89 -2.85 -3.51 -18.78
C ASP A 89 -2.42 -2.27 -18.01
N ALA A 90 -1.60 -2.45 -16.98
CA ALA A 90 -1.09 -1.34 -16.19
C ALA A 90 -0.22 -0.39 -17.04
N GLU A 91 0.65 -0.94 -17.88
CA GLU A 91 1.49 -0.15 -18.78
C GLU A 91 0.64 0.65 -19.78
N ALA A 92 -0.36 0.02 -20.36
CA ALA A 92 -1.26 0.66 -21.32
C ALA A 92 -1.99 1.86 -20.71
N LEU A 93 -2.26 1.81 -19.40
CA LEU A 93 -2.92 2.90 -18.66
C LEU A 93 -1.95 3.94 -18.12
N GLY A 94 -0.65 3.78 -18.36
CA GLY A 94 0.38 4.71 -17.86
C GLY A 94 0.64 4.61 -16.36
N LEU A 95 0.26 3.51 -15.72
CA LEU A 95 0.35 3.36 -14.27
C LEU A 95 1.76 3.05 -13.77
N THR A 96 2.61 2.48 -14.63
CA THR A 96 3.92 1.95 -14.19
C THR A 96 4.99 3.03 -14.03
N GLU A 97 4.82 4.19 -14.66
CA GLU A 97 5.84 5.23 -14.64
C GLU A 97 6.06 5.82 -13.25
N TYR A 98 5.04 5.83 -12.39
CA TYR A 98 5.15 6.38 -11.04
C TYR A 98 5.98 5.51 -10.09
N PHE A 99 6.20 4.24 -10.43
CA PHE A 99 7.05 3.35 -9.64
C PHE A 99 8.51 3.84 -9.57
N TYR A 100 8.93 4.62 -10.55
CA TYR A 100 10.31 5.11 -10.68
C TYR A 100 10.41 6.61 -10.40
N GLY A 101 9.35 7.19 -9.84
CA GLY A 101 9.32 8.61 -9.49
C GLY A 101 9.76 8.88 -8.06
N ASN A 102 9.42 10.06 -7.58
CA ASN A 102 9.85 10.55 -6.27
C ASN A 102 8.81 10.36 -5.15
N GLY A 103 7.63 9.86 -5.47
CA GLY A 103 6.59 9.60 -4.48
C GLY A 103 6.68 8.19 -3.94
N VAL A 104 5.95 7.95 -2.85
CA VAL A 104 5.75 6.62 -2.31
C VAL A 104 4.56 5.99 -3.02
N CYS A 105 4.72 4.76 -3.52
CA CYS A 105 3.63 4.00 -4.12
C CYS A 105 3.12 2.95 -3.15
N VAL A 106 1.80 2.88 -2.95
CA VAL A 106 1.13 1.82 -2.20
C VAL A 106 0.24 1.07 -3.19
N VAL A 107 0.50 -0.22 -3.37
CA VAL A 107 -0.13 -1.02 -4.42
C VAL A 107 -0.94 -2.15 -3.80
N GLU A 108 -2.26 -2.12 -4.00
CA GLU A 108 -3.16 -3.20 -3.63
C GLU A 108 -3.39 -4.11 -4.82
N TRP A 109 -3.58 -5.41 -4.56
CA TRP A 109 -3.75 -6.44 -5.59
C TRP A 109 -2.59 -6.48 -6.57
N SER A 110 -1.38 -6.36 -6.02
CA SER A 110 -0.15 -6.30 -6.81
C SER A 110 0.13 -7.58 -7.61
N GLU A 111 -0.39 -8.72 -7.18
CA GLU A 111 -0.25 -9.99 -7.90
C GLU A 111 -0.80 -9.92 -9.33
N ASN A 112 -1.77 -9.05 -9.58
CA ASN A 112 -2.36 -8.89 -10.91
C ASN A 112 -1.41 -8.19 -11.90
N ILE A 113 -0.37 -7.52 -11.39
CA ILE A 113 0.60 -6.80 -12.22
C ILE A 113 2.05 -7.16 -11.85
N ALA A 114 2.26 -8.37 -11.33
CA ALA A 114 3.56 -8.79 -10.76
C ALA A 114 4.73 -8.62 -11.72
N ASP A 115 4.51 -8.83 -13.01
CA ASP A 115 5.55 -8.78 -14.03
C ASP A 115 6.11 -7.37 -14.32
N VAL A 116 5.42 -6.32 -13.89
CA VAL A 116 5.87 -4.93 -14.10
C VAL A 116 6.28 -4.22 -12.82
N LEU A 117 6.25 -4.91 -11.69
CA LEU A 117 6.67 -4.33 -10.40
C LEU A 117 8.20 -4.20 -10.34
N PRO A 118 8.72 -3.14 -9.67
CA PRO A 118 10.15 -3.02 -9.41
C PRO A 118 10.67 -4.16 -8.54
N ASP A 119 12.00 -4.40 -8.60
CA ASP A 119 12.62 -5.51 -7.87
C ASP A 119 12.66 -5.31 -6.36
N ASN A 120 12.68 -4.08 -5.88
CA ASN A 120 12.91 -3.75 -4.47
C ASN A 120 11.65 -3.34 -3.74
N CYS A 121 10.53 -3.99 -4.01
CA CYS A 121 9.28 -3.68 -3.34
C CYS A 121 9.30 -4.14 -1.88
N LYS A 122 8.75 -3.30 -1.02
CA LYS A 122 8.42 -3.68 0.36
C LYS A 122 7.05 -4.32 0.38
N ARG A 123 6.77 -5.10 1.41
CA ARG A 123 5.49 -5.81 1.50
C ARG A 123 4.94 -5.75 2.92
N VAL A 124 3.65 -5.47 3.03
CA VAL A 124 2.90 -5.52 4.28
C VAL A 124 1.64 -6.34 4.02
N LYS A 125 1.34 -7.27 4.92
CA LYS A 125 0.12 -8.07 4.87
C LYS A 125 -0.75 -7.73 6.07
N ILE A 126 -2.03 -7.45 5.84
CA ILE A 126 -3.00 -7.17 6.89
C ILE A 126 -4.04 -8.28 6.89
N GLU A 127 -4.24 -8.91 8.05
CA GLU A 127 -5.23 -9.96 8.24
C GLU A 127 -6.21 -9.53 9.33
N LYS A 128 -7.50 -9.70 9.04
CA LYS A 128 -8.56 -9.47 10.03
C LYS A 128 -8.66 -10.69 10.93
N ILE A 129 -8.42 -10.51 12.21
CA ILE A 129 -8.54 -11.56 13.21
C ILE A 129 -9.98 -11.58 13.79
N ASP A 130 -10.47 -10.41 14.17
CA ASP A 130 -11.86 -10.21 14.57
C ASP A 130 -12.29 -8.79 14.19
N LEU A 131 -13.45 -8.35 14.64
CA LEU A 131 -14.01 -7.07 14.25
C LEU A 131 -13.02 -5.89 14.46
N ASN A 132 -12.27 -5.90 15.54
CA ASN A 132 -11.38 -4.79 15.91
C ASN A 132 -9.91 -5.14 15.81
N THR A 133 -9.55 -6.41 15.71
CA THR A 133 -8.17 -6.88 15.78
C THR A 133 -7.61 -7.16 14.40
N ARG A 134 -6.41 -6.65 14.14
CA ARG A 134 -5.68 -6.91 12.90
C ARG A 134 -4.31 -7.49 13.21
N LYS A 135 -3.87 -8.42 12.38
CA LYS A 135 -2.51 -8.92 12.39
C LYS A 135 -1.80 -8.33 11.18
N ILE A 136 -0.73 -7.59 11.45
CA ILE A 136 0.06 -6.93 10.41
C ILE A 136 1.42 -7.60 10.37
N THR A 137 1.74 -8.18 9.22
CA THR A 137 3.06 -8.81 8.97
C THR A 137 3.84 -7.90 8.03
N TYR A 138 5.09 -7.58 8.42
CA TYR A 138 5.90 -6.60 7.70
C TYR A 138 7.40 -6.87 7.81
#